data_9c9101dd5c5f8c4e7ae9408e584e03a2
#
_entry.id   9c9101dd5c5f8c4e7ae9408e584e03a2
#
_cell.length_a   1.000
_cell.length_b   1.000
_cell.length_c   1.000
_cell.angle_alpha   90.00
_cell.angle_beta   90.00
_cell.angle_gamma   90.00
#
_symmetry.space_group_name_H-M   'P 1'
#
loop_
_entity.id
_entity.type
_entity.pdbx_description
1 polymer ?
#
loop_
_entity_poly.entity_id
_entity_poly.type
_entity_poly.pdbx_seq_one_letter_code
_entity_poly.pdbx_strand_id
1 'polypeptide(L)'
;MSRHKIALLDGDGIGPEIMVEAVKILDLIAERNNIEFDLRPAPFGASAYFSHGHPFPDETKAICDEADAILKGPIGLNHEDSKKIPIDLQPERGALLPLRRRYNTFANFRPVVLPKGLAHFSPLKTSVIGGGIDFIIIRELVGGLYFGAKETGINEDGKRYVNESLEYNEDQIKRIARVAFDTARKRKKVLHNIHKSNVLKSSVLWNEIIGEIGADYPDVEVIHILVDAAATYLCLNPTQFDVMVMENMFGDILSDQAGGILGSLGLMPSACIGPKKAYYEPSHGSAPDIAGQGIANPYSMIGSVAMMLEMSFGMEEEAKKVWQAMQGVFTQGFSTPDLSQPDSDLKLISTEGFGDLVSSELKKL
;
A
#
# COMPACT_ATOMS: atom_id res chain seq x y z
N MET A 1 -3.22 -23.45 -20.99
CA MET A 1 -2.72 -23.03 -19.68
C MET A 1 -2.29 -21.59 -19.81
N SER A 2 -2.95 -20.65 -19.13
CA SER A 2 -2.50 -19.26 -19.12
C SER A 2 -1.24 -19.16 -18.28
N ARG A 3 -0.29 -18.33 -18.71
CA ARG A 3 0.96 -18.10 -18.00
C ARG A 3 1.09 -16.62 -17.69
N HIS A 4 1.38 -16.29 -16.44
CA HIS A 4 1.59 -14.92 -15.98
C HIS A 4 2.98 -14.79 -15.37
N LYS A 5 3.75 -13.84 -15.85
CA LYS A 5 5.09 -13.54 -15.34
C LYS A 5 5.00 -12.56 -14.18
N ILE A 6 5.54 -12.91 -13.04
CA ILE A 6 5.54 -12.07 -11.84
C ILE A 6 6.99 -11.82 -11.41
N ALA A 7 7.41 -10.56 -11.38
CA ALA A 7 8.68 -10.20 -10.76
C ALA A 7 8.49 -10.21 -9.24
N LEU A 8 9.32 -10.99 -8.53
CA LEU A 8 9.35 -11.06 -7.08
C LEU A 8 10.52 -10.24 -6.55
N LEU A 9 10.22 -9.19 -5.81
CA LEU A 9 11.20 -8.31 -5.19
C LEU A 9 11.06 -8.44 -3.67
N ASP A 10 11.84 -9.32 -3.05
CA ASP A 10 11.70 -9.64 -1.62
C ASP A 10 11.87 -8.41 -0.72
N GLY A 11 12.69 -7.43 -1.15
CA GLY A 11 12.93 -6.22 -0.38
C GLY A 11 13.89 -6.42 0.80
N ASP A 12 13.62 -5.74 1.90
CA ASP A 12 14.48 -5.69 3.08
C ASP A 12 13.75 -6.18 4.34
N GLY A 13 14.51 -6.43 5.40
CA GLY A 13 13.98 -6.75 6.72
C GLY A 13 13.06 -7.97 6.74
N ILE A 14 11.79 -7.77 7.11
CA ILE A 14 10.77 -8.83 7.13
C ILE A 14 10.29 -9.25 5.73
N GLY A 15 10.70 -8.54 4.68
CA GLY A 15 10.24 -8.77 3.30
C GLY A 15 10.37 -10.23 2.85
N PRO A 16 11.55 -10.87 2.96
CA PRO A 16 11.72 -12.27 2.54
C PRO A 16 10.78 -13.25 3.25
N GLU A 17 10.59 -13.12 4.57
CA GLU A 17 9.74 -14.06 5.32
C GLU A 17 8.25 -13.92 4.99
N ILE A 18 7.73 -12.70 4.77
CA ILE A 18 6.33 -12.51 4.37
C ILE A 18 6.09 -12.83 2.88
N MET A 19 7.12 -12.69 2.02
CA MET A 19 7.05 -13.07 0.61
C MET A 19 6.86 -14.58 0.43
N VAL A 20 7.53 -15.39 1.24
CA VAL A 20 7.35 -16.86 1.24
C VAL A 20 5.88 -17.22 1.45
N GLU A 21 5.20 -16.55 2.38
CA GLU A 21 3.79 -16.81 2.66
C GLU A 21 2.87 -16.39 1.51
N ALA A 22 3.21 -15.30 0.84
CA ALA A 22 2.49 -14.85 -0.37
C ALA A 22 2.66 -15.82 -1.55
N VAL A 23 3.86 -16.38 -1.73
CA VAL A 23 4.14 -17.37 -2.79
C VAL A 23 3.34 -18.66 -2.55
N LYS A 24 3.21 -19.14 -1.31
CA LYS A 24 2.33 -20.29 -0.98
C LYS A 24 0.90 -20.10 -1.51
N ILE A 25 0.37 -18.89 -1.41
CA ILE A 25 -0.99 -18.58 -1.90
C ILE A 25 -1.03 -18.60 -3.43
N LEU A 26 0.00 -18.02 -4.10
CA LEU A 26 0.09 -18.07 -5.56
C LEU A 26 0.15 -19.51 -6.07
N ASP A 27 0.94 -20.38 -5.44
CA ASP A 27 1.07 -21.79 -5.82
C ASP A 27 -0.29 -22.52 -5.70
N LEU A 28 -1.03 -22.30 -4.62
CA LEU A 28 -2.37 -22.86 -4.45
C LEU A 28 -3.37 -22.38 -5.51
N ILE A 29 -3.35 -21.09 -5.83
CA ILE A 29 -4.22 -20.52 -6.87
C ILE A 29 -3.84 -21.09 -8.24
N ALA A 30 -2.54 -21.25 -8.53
CA ALA A 30 -2.04 -21.84 -9.77
C ALA A 30 -2.55 -23.28 -9.95
N GLU A 31 -2.40 -24.11 -8.91
CA GLU A 31 -2.87 -25.50 -8.90
C GLU A 31 -4.37 -25.62 -9.14
N ARG A 32 -5.18 -24.81 -8.43
CA ARG A 32 -6.65 -24.86 -8.50
C ARG A 32 -7.20 -24.43 -9.85
N ASN A 33 -6.56 -23.48 -10.52
CA ASN A 33 -7.04 -22.88 -11.75
C ASN A 33 -6.35 -23.42 -12.99
N ASN A 34 -5.42 -24.38 -12.86
CA ASN A 34 -4.61 -24.89 -13.95
C ASN A 34 -3.92 -23.78 -14.77
N ILE A 35 -3.31 -22.83 -14.04
CA ILE A 35 -2.53 -21.71 -14.59
C ILE A 35 -1.09 -21.81 -14.14
N GLU A 36 -0.19 -21.08 -14.78
CA GLU A 36 1.23 -20.99 -14.39
C GLU A 36 1.55 -19.56 -13.98
N PHE A 37 2.08 -19.38 -12.76
CA PHE A 37 2.78 -18.16 -12.37
C PHE A 37 4.28 -18.37 -12.55
N ASP A 38 4.86 -17.71 -13.57
CA ASP A 38 6.31 -17.67 -13.80
C ASP A 38 6.92 -16.65 -12.83
N LEU A 39 7.28 -17.13 -11.64
CA LEU A 39 7.83 -16.32 -10.56
C LEU A 39 9.32 -16.04 -10.82
N ARG A 40 9.70 -14.77 -10.90
CA ARG A 40 11.06 -14.31 -11.22
C ARG A 40 11.65 -13.48 -10.09
N PRO A 41 12.39 -14.09 -9.15
CA PRO A 41 13.07 -13.36 -8.09
C PRO A 41 14.10 -12.37 -8.67
N ALA A 42 14.18 -11.18 -8.07
CA ALA A 42 15.15 -10.17 -8.46
C ALA A 42 15.56 -9.30 -7.25
N PRO A 43 16.84 -8.91 -7.14
CA PRO A 43 17.34 -8.11 -6.03
C PRO A 43 16.76 -6.70 -6.04
N PHE A 44 16.30 -6.22 -4.86
CA PHE A 44 15.70 -4.88 -4.72
C PHE A 44 15.87 -4.37 -3.29
N GLY A 45 16.09 -3.06 -3.12
CA GLY A 45 16.23 -2.43 -1.82
C GLY A 45 17.67 -2.35 -1.33
N ALA A 46 17.88 -2.25 -0.02
CA ALA A 46 19.18 -2.19 0.60
C ALA A 46 19.97 -3.49 0.42
N SER A 47 19.29 -4.63 0.46
CA SER A 47 19.88 -5.95 0.21
C SER A 47 20.53 -6.01 -1.17
N ALA A 48 19.88 -5.43 -2.19
CA ALA A 48 20.44 -5.30 -3.52
C ALA A 48 21.63 -4.34 -3.57
N TYR A 49 21.59 -3.23 -2.84
CA TYR A 49 22.73 -2.33 -2.77
C TYR A 49 23.98 -3.04 -2.20
N PHE A 50 23.84 -3.77 -1.11
CA PHE A 50 24.98 -4.45 -0.51
C PHE A 50 25.53 -5.59 -1.38
N SER A 51 24.70 -6.26 -2.15
CA SER A 51 25.10 -7.38 -3.01
C SER A 51 25.52 -6.98 -4.43
N HIS A 52 24.93 -5.92 -5.00
CA HIS A 52 25.10 -5.50 -6.41
C HIS A 52 25.58 -4.07 -6.58
N GLY A 53 25.79 -3.32 -5.48
CA GLY A 53 26.23 -1.91 -5.51
C GLY A 53 25.16 -0.89 -5.92
N HIS A 54 23.92 -1.34 -6.19
CA HIS A 54 22.79 -0.49 -6.55
C HIS A 54 21.46 -1.06 -6.02
N PRO A 55 20.57 -0.24 -5.40
CA PRO A 55 19.34 -0.73 -4.80
C PRO A 55 18.25 -1.14 -5.82
N PHE A 56 18.41 -0.79 -7.08
CA PHE A 56 17.59 -1.23 -8.22
C PHE A 56 18.50 -1.53 -9.41
N PRO A 57 19.13 -2.71 -9.46
CA PRO A 57 20.03 -3.13 -10.52
C PRO A 57 19.36 -3.20 -11.90
N ASP A 58 20.15 -3.12 -12.98
CA ASP A 58 19.61 -3.17 -14.34
C ASP A 58 19.00 -4.55 -14.69
N GLU A 59 19.52 -5.63 -14.13
CA GLU A 59 18.89 -6.96 -14.25
C GLU A 59 17.50 -7.00 -13.64
N THR A 60 17.30 -6.37 -12.47
CA THR A 60 15.97 -6.26 -11.85
C THR A 60 15.02 -5.43 -12.71
N LYS A 61 15.52 -4.31 -13.29
CA LYS A 61 14.72 -3.51 -14.23
C LYS A 61 14.27 -4.34 -15.43
N ALA A 62 15.17 -5.15 -16.00
CA ALA A 62 14.85 -6.03 -17.14
C ALA A 62 13.78 -7.07 -16.77
N ILE A 63 13.91 -7.73 -15.61
CA ILE A 63 12.91 -8.69 -15.12
C ILE A 63 11.55 -8.01 -14.91
N CYS A 64 11.53 -6.83 -14.29
CA CYS A 64 10.31 -6.06 -14.09
C CYS A 64 9.67 -5.59 -15.41
N ASP A 65 10.47 -5.24 -16.43
CA ASP A 65 9.96 -4.82 -17.74
C ASP A 65 9.23 -5.97 -18.45
N GLU A 66 9.73 -7.20 -18.32
CA GLU A 66 9.13 -8.40 -18.92
C GLU A 66 7.93 -8.95 -18.13
N ALA A 67 7.83 -8.65 -16.85
CA ALA A 67 6.77 -9.18 -16.00
C ALA A 67 5.41 -8.58 -16.32
N ASP A 68 4.33 -9.32 -16.13
CA ASP A 68 2.94 -8.85 -16.23
C ASP A 68 2.56 -8.04 -14.98
N ALA A 69 3.08 -8.42 -13.82
CA ALA A 69 2.93 -7.72 -12.55
C ALA A 69 4.19 -7.83 -11.69
N ILE A 70 4.34 -6.94 -10.72
CA ILE A 70 5.45 -6.94 -9.77
C ILE A 70 4.88 -7.13 -8.36
N LEU A 71 5.35 -8.13 -7.64
CA LEU A 71 5.07 -8.33 -6.22
C LEU A 71 6.32 -7.95 -5.43
N LYS A 72 6.20 -6.95 -4.55
CA LYS A 72 7.35 -6.33 -3.87
C LYS A 72 7.16 -6.36 -2.36
N GLY A 73 8.14 -6.86 -1.64
CA GLY A 73 8.25 -6.72 -0.20
C GLY A 73 8.58 -5.30 0.25
N PRO A 74 8.52 -5.00 1.54
CA PRO A 74 8.88 -3.71 2.08
C PRO A 74 10.38 -3.44 1.89
N ILE A 75 10.77 -2.17 1.90
CA ILE A 75 12.18 -1.75 1.83
C ILE A 75 12.51 -0.78 2.95
N GLY A 76 13.78 -0.60 3.18
CA GLY A 76 14.31 0.35 4.15
C GLY A 76 15.22 -0.31 5.18
N LEU A 77 16.00 0.52 5.85
CA LEU A 77 16.93 0.14 6.90
C LEU A 77 16.66 0.94 8.18
N ASN A 78 17.16 0.45 9.31
CA ASN A 78 17.25 1.28 10.50
C ASN A 78 18.21 2.47 10.28
N HIS A 79 18.15 3.47 11.15
CA HIS A 79 18.91 4.69 11.00
C HIS A 79 20.44 4.48 10.95
N GLU A 80 20.99 3.51 11.68
CA GLU A 80 22.44 3.27 11.69
C GLU A 80 22.92 2.58 10.42
N ASP A 81 22.17 1.62 9.91
CA ASP A 81 22.53 0.92 8.67
C ASP A 81 22.31 1.79 7.43
N SER A 82 21.33 2.70 7.46
CA SER A 82 21.10 3.64 6.36
C SER A 82 22.29 4.56 6.10
N LYS A 83 23.09 4.89 7.13
CA LYS A 83 24.32 5.68 7.00
C LYS A 83 25.41 5.01 6.18
N LYS A 84 25.35 3.69 6.00
CA LYS A 84 26.30 2.90 5.18
C LYS A 84 26.04 3.04 3.68
N ILE A 85 24.90 3.61 3.30
CA ILE A 85 24.47 3.79 1.91
C ILE A 85 24.47 5.28 1.57
N PRO A 86 25.08 5.72 0.45
CA PRO A 86 24.96 7.09 -0.02
C PRO A 86 23.51 7.53 -0.10
N ILE A 87 23.20 8.76 0.29
CA ILE A 87 21.83 9.24 0.46
C ILE A 87 20.96 9.06 -0.78
N ASP A 88 21.52 9.22 -1.97
CA ASP A 88 20.80 9.07 -3.26
C ASP A 88 20.59 7.60 -3.65
N LEU A 89 21.31 6.67 -3.01
CA LEU A 89 21.20 5.23 -3.20
C LEU A 89 20.46 4.54 -2.04
N GLN A 90 19.96 5.28 -1.05
CA GLN A 90 19.09 4.70 -0.03
C GLN A 90 17.84 4.10 -0.69
N PRO A 91 17.29 3.00 -0.15
CA PRO A 91 16.23 2.21 -0.79
C PRO A 91 15.05 3.03 -1.31
N GLU A 92 14.59 4.02 -0.55
CA GLU A 92 13.47 4.87 -0.93
C GLU A 92 13.82 5.74 -2.15
N ARG A 93 15.00 6.37 -2.14
CA ARG A 93 15.44 7.30 -3.19
C ARG A 93 15.99 6.58 -4.42
N GLY A 94 16.81 5.54 -4.19
CA GLY A 94 17.52 4.82 -5.25
C GLY A 94 16.74 3.67 -5.88
N ALA A 95 15.67 3.18 -5.21
CA ALA A 95 14.88 2.07 -5.73
C ALA A 95 13.39 2.40 -5.86
N LEU A 96 12.69 2.78 -4.76
CA LEU A 96 11.25 2.94 -4.77
C LEU A 96 10.77 4.09 -5.67
N LEU A 97 11.32 5.29 -5.50
CA LEU A 97 10.94 6.42 -6.35
C LEU A 97 11.30 6.19 -7.84
N PRO A 98 12.48 5.62 -8.20
CA PRO A 98 12.76 5.19 -9.56
C PRO A 98 11.79 4.14 -10.11
N LEU A 99 11.37 3.14 -9.32
CA LEU A 99 10.37 2.16 -9.72
C LEU A 99 9.03 2.82 -10.08
N ARG A 100 8.53 3.70 -9.20
CA ARG A 100 7.30 4.48 -9.41
C ARG A 100 7.35 5.33 -10.67
N ARG A 101 8.47 6.03 -10.88
CA ARG A 101 8.69 6.87 -12.07
C ARG A 101 8.77 6.03 -13.36
N ARG A 102 9.52 4.89 -13.33
CA ARG A 102 9.71 4.02 -14.50
C ARG A 102 8.38 3.52 -15.07
N TYR A 103 7.48 3.09 -14.21
CA TYR A 103 6.20 2.51 -14.62
C TYR A 103 5.04 3.49 -14.52
N ASN A 104 5.30 4.73 -14.10
CA ASN A 104 4.28 5.76 -13.90
C ASN A 104 3.09 5.22 -13.08
N THR A 105 3.38 4.55 -11.97
CA THR A 105 2.37 3.96 -11.09
C THR A 105 1.71 5.03 -10.23
N PHE A 106 0.87 5.84 -10.86
CA PHE A 106 0.33 7.08 -10.30
C PHE A 106 -0.79 6.88 -9.30
N ALA A 107 -1.53 5.77 -9.37
CA ALA A 107 -2.67 5.51 -8.49
C ALA A 107 -2.31 4.42 -7.47
N ASN A 108 -2.25 4.81 -6.21
CA ASN A 108 -2.01 3.90 -5.10
C ASN A 108 -3.31 3.63 -4.34
N PHE A 109 -3.72 2.37 -4.35
CA PHE A 109 -4.89 1.85 -3.65
C PHE A 109 -4.49 1.27 -2.31
N ARG A 110 -5.03 1.78 -1.23
CA ARG A 110 -4.80 1.32 0.15
C ARG A 110 -6.14 1.02 0.81
N PRO A 111 -6.67 -0.20 0.72
CA PRO A 111 -7.90 -0.57 1.42
C PRO A 111 -7.67 -0.57 2.94
N VAL A 112 -8.63 -0.01 3.66
CA VAL A 112 -8.64 0.08 5.13
C VAL A 112 -9.88 -0.67 5.59
N VAL A 113 -9.70 -1.94 5.94
CA VAL A 113 -10.82 -2.84 6.22
C VAL A 113 -10.63 -3.53 7.56
N LEU A 114 -11.58 -3.33 8.47
CA LEU A 114 -11.69 -4.04 9.73
C LEU A 114 -13.14 -4.53 9.91
N PRO A 115 -13.42 -5.79 9.62
CA PRO A 115 -14.75 -6.35 9.80
C PRO A 115 -15.26 -6.21 11.25
N LYS A 116 -16.56 -6.07 11.41
CA LYS A 116 -17.20 -5.91 12.74
C LYS A 116 -16.72 -6.94 13.76
N GLY A 117 -16.58 -8.21 13.34
CA GLY A 117 -16.10 -9.29 14.20
C GLY A 117 -14.66 -9.14 14.70
N LEU A 118 -13.87 -8.29 14.04
CA LEU A 118 -12.46 -8.01 14.34
C LEU A 118 -12.26 -6.61 14.96
N ALA A 119 -13.34 -5.92 15.32
CA ALA A 119 -13.27 -4.57 15.87
C ALA A 119 -12.39 -4.46 17.14
N HIS A 120 -12.21 -5.57 17.85
CA HIS A 120 -11.35 -5.63 19.04
C HIS A 120 -9.86 -5.44 18.75
N PHE A 121 -9.40 -5.57 17.49
CA PHE A 121 -8.02 -5.25 17.12
C PHE A 121 -7.72 -3.74 17.12
N SER A 122 -8.74 -2.92 16.86
CA SER A 122 -8.57 -1.47 16.84
C SER A 122 -8.30 -0.89 18.23
N PRO A 123 -7.36 0.07 18.35
CA PRO A 123 -7.19 0.84 19.59
C PRO A 123 -8.31 1.84 19.85
N LEU A 124 -9.20 2.05 18.87
CA LEU A 124 -10.33 2.96 19.01
C LEU A 124 -11.46 2.33 19.84
N LYS A 125 -12.25 3.17 20.52
CA LYS A 125 -13.41 2.72 21.28
C LYS A 125 -14.42 2.02 20.37
N THR A 126 -15.00 0.92 20.84
CA THR A 126 -16.06 0.18 20.14
C THR A 126 -17.22 1.08 19.70
N SER A 127 -17.56 2.11 20.48
CA SER A 127 -18.60 3.09 20.09
C SER A 127 -18.26 3.89 18.84
N VAL A 128 -16.97 4.00 18.49
CA VAL A 128 -16.47 4.70 17.27
C VAL A 128 -16.49 3.79 16.05
N ILE A 129 -16.23 2.50 16.23
CA ILE A 129 -16.04 1.54 15.15
C ILE A 129 -17.00 0.33 15.19
N GLY A 130 -18.05 0.37 16.01
CA GLY A 130 -18.94 -0.77 16.26
C GLY A 130 -19.59 -1.42 15.04
N GLY A 131 -19.57 -0.75 13.88
CA GLY A 131 -19.99 -1.27 12.58
C GLY A 131 -18.88 -1.91 11.75
N GLY A 132 -17.63 -1.88 12.22
CA GLY A 132 -16.43 -2.16 11.42
C GLY A 132 -15.95 -0.92 10.65
N ILE A 133 -14.81 -1.06 9.99
CA ILE A 133 -14.19 -0.03 9.13
C ILE A 133 -14.12 -0.60 7.73
N ASP A 134 -14.58 0.14 6.72
CA ASP A 134 -14.47 -0.23 5.30
C ASP A 134 -14.46 1.02 4.42
N PHE A 135 -13.27 1.50 4.13
CA PHE A 135 -13.01 2.56 3.15
C PHE A 135 -11.71 2.30 2.40
N ILE A 136 -11.45 3.05 1.34
CA ILE A 136 -10.22 2.95 0.57
C ILE A 136 -9.59 4.33 0.36
N ILE A 137 -8.27 4.41 0.53
CA ILE A 137 -7.48 5.59 0.20
C ILE A 137 -6.93 5.42 -1.22
N ILE A 138 -7.17 6.40 -2.07
CA ILE A 138 -6.60 6.56 -3.41
C ILE A 138 -5.60 7.71 -3.33
N ARG A 139 -4.31 7.35 -3.26
CA ARG A 139 -3.19 8.28 -3.17
C ARG A 139 -2.60 8.52 -4.54
N GLU A 140 -2.45 9.79 -4.96
CA GLU A 140 -1.60 10.11 -6.10
C GLU A 140 -0.14 9.81 -5.71
N LEU A 141 0.64 9.14 -6.60
CA LEU A 141 1.90 8.52 -6.18
C LEU A 141 3.15 9.02 -6.91
N VAL A 142 3.02 9.81 -7.97
CA VAL A 142 4.16 10.23 -8.83
C VAL A 142 4.25 11.74 -9.06
N GLY A 143 3.51 12.52 -8.26
CA GLY A 143 3.56 13.97 -8.23
C GLY A 143 3.87 14.53 -6.84
N GLY A 144 3.66 15.82 -6.70
CA GLY A 144 3.78 16.53 -5.43
C GLY A 144 5.19 16.67 -4.90
N LEU A 145 5.30 16.83 -3.58
CA LEU A 145 6.54 17.16 -2.89
C LEU A 145 7.66 16.12 -3.11
N TYR A 146 7.32 14.83 -3.24
CA TYR A 146 8.31 13.76 -3.37
C TYR A 146 8.99 13.76 -4.73
N PHE A 147 8.33 14.28 -5.77
CA PHE A 147 8.82 14.30 -7.15
C PHE A 147 9.13 15.71 -7.69
N GLY A 148 8.80 16.74 -6.93
CA GLY A 148 9.10 18.13 -7.27
C GLY A 148 10.59 18.46 -7.27
N ALA A 149 10.92 19.63 -7.77
CA ALA A 149 12.30 20.13 -7.79
C ALA A 149 12.82 20.33 -6.37
N LYS A 150 14.11 20.02 -6.17
CA LYS A 150 14.79 20.13 -4.87
C LYS A 150 16.08 20.93 -5.07
N GLU A 151 16.26 21.91 -4.23
CA GLU A 151 17.42 22.79 -4.23
C GLU A 151 17.97 22.94 -2.82
N THR A 152 19.28 22.87 -2.69
CA THR A 152 19.99 23.13 -1.44
C THR A 152 21.08 24.17 -1.70
N GLY A 153 21.32 25.08 -0.76
CA GLY A 153 22.32 26.10 -0.95
C GLY A 153 22.66 26.88 0.31
N ILE A 154 23.43 27.94 0.10
CA ILE A 154 23.73 28.97 1.08
C ILE A 154 23.17 30.28 0.56
N ASN A 155 22.36 30.96 1.36
CA ASN A 155 21.76 32.23 1.00
C ASN A 155 22.77 33.40 1.16
N GLU A 156 22.35 34.61 0.79
CA GLU A 156 23.19 35.82 0.85
C GLU A 156 23.68 36.13 2.28
N ASP A 157 22.96 35.71 3.31
CA ASP A 157 23.36 35.84 4.72
C ASP A 157 24.32 34.76 5.21
N GLY A 158 24.80 33.85 4.33
CA GLY A 158 25.67 32.73 4.69
C GLY A 158 24.94 31.58 5.39
N LYS A 159 23.61 31.52 5.36
CA LYS A 159 22.80 30.46 5.99
C LYS A 159 22.45 29.36 4.99
N ARG A 160 22.53 28.10 5.45
CA ARG A 160 22.09 26.96 4.66
C ARG A 160 20.57 27.00 4.48
N TYR A 161 20.09 26.67 3.27
CA TYR A 161 18.65 26.51 2.97
C TYR A 161 18.37 25.27 2.15
N VAL A 162 17.14 24.80 2.24
CA VAL A 162 16.56 23.76 1.38
C VAL A 162 15.23 24.29 0.83
N ASN A 163 15.05 24.14 -0.47
CA ASN A 163 13.76 24.40 -1.14
C ASN A 163 13.28 23.11 -1.82
N GLU A 164 12.04 22.70 -1.54
CA GLU A 164 11.39 21.56 -2.17
C GLU A 164 10.04 22.00 -2.73
N SER A 165 9.81 21.78 -4.01
CA SER A 165 8.58 22.21 -4.70
C SER A 165 7.49 21.17 -4.60
N LEU A 166 6.28 21.58 -4.20
CA LEU A 166 5.06 20.80 -4.34
C LEU A 166 4.42 21.16 -5.69
N GLU A 167 4.53 20.26 -6.66
CA GLU A 167 4.10 20.50 -8.05
C GLU A 167 3.07 19.47 -8.49
N TYR A 168 1.94 19.97 -9.03
CA TYR A 168 0.91 19.19 -9.71
C TYR A 168 0.46 19.91 -10.97
N ASN A 169 0.21 19.17 -12.05
CA ASN A 169 -0.43 19.66 -13.26
C ASN A 169 -1.83 19.01 -13.43
N GLU A 170 -2.61 19.57 -14.35
CA GLU A 170 -3.97 19.11 -14.63
C GLU A 170 -4.06 17.63 -14.97
N ASP A 171 -3.14 17.11 -15.79
CA ASP A 171 -3.18 15.71 -16.25
C ASP A 171 -2.96 14.74 -15.09
N GLN A 172 -2.07 15.09 -14.16
CA GLN A 172 -1.83 14.28 -12.96
C GLN A 172 -3.08 14.23 -12.09
N ILE A 173 -3.76 15.36 -11.89
CA ILE A 173 -4.97 15.44 -11.08
C ILE A 173 -6.14 14.76 -11.80
N LYS A 174 -6.36 15.02 -13.09
CA LYS A 174 -7.45 14.43 -13.89
C LYS A 174 -7.40 12.91 -13.89
N ARG A 175 -6.22 12.30 -14.06
CA ARG A 175 -6.10 10.83 -14.08
C ARG A 175 -6.42 10.20 -12.73
N ILE A 176 -5.92 10.76 -11.61
CA ILE A 176 -6.22 10.20 -10.29
C ILE A 176 -7.68 10.46 -9.89
N ALA A 177 -8.25 11.61 -10.26
CA ALA A 177 -9.66 11.91 -10.06
C ALA A 177 -10.55 10.84 -10.72
N ARG A 178 -10.32 10.51 -12.01
CA ARG A 178 -11.09 9.47 -12.71
C ARG A 178 -11.02 8.13 -12.00
N VAL A 179 -9.82 7.71 -11.58
CA VAL A 179 -9.64 6.47 -10.81
C VAL A 179 -10.46 6.49 -9.51
N ALA A 180 -10.46 7.61 -8.80
CA ALA A 180 -11.20 7.75 -7.55
C ALA A 180 -12.73 7.74 -7.75
N PHE A 181 -13.22 8.44 -8.78
CA PHE A 181 -14.64 8.43 -9.13
C PHE A 181 -15.11 7.04 -9.60
N ASP A 182 -14.34 6.37 -10.47
CA ASP A 182 -14.65 5.00 -10.92
C ASP A 182 -14.67 4.02 -9.73
N THR A 183 -13.77 4.19 -8.78
CA THR A 183 -13.75 3.40 -7.54
C THR A 183 -14.99 3.69 -6.68
N ALA A 184 -15.37 4.96 -6.52
CA ALA A 184 -16.55 5.34 -5.75
C ALA A 184 -17.84 4.77 -6.37
N ARG A 185 -17.98 4.76 -7.70
CA ARG A 185 -19.12 4.13 -8.40
C ARG A 185 -19.31 2.66 -8.07
N LYS A 186 -18.22 1.94 -7.86
CA LYS A 186 -18.23 0.50 -7.49
C LYS A 186 -18.48 0.26 -6.00
N ARG A 187 -18.50 1.32 -5.18
CA ARG A 187 -18.70 1.29 -3.73
C ARG A 187 -19.99 2.01 -3.34
N LYS A 188 -19.94 2.82 -2.28
CA LYS A 188 -21.12 3.52 -1.72
C LYS A 188 -21.45 4.83 -2.46
N LYS A 189 -20.71 5.16 -3.52
CA LYS A 189 -20.86 6.38 -4.34
C LYS A 189 -20.58 7.68 -3.57
N VAL A 190 -19.67 7.63 -2.61
CA VAL A 190 -19.23 8.81 -1.85
C VAL A 190 -17.71 8.96 -2.02
N LEU A 191 -17.29 10.12 -2.53
CA LEU A 191 -15.90 10.49 -2.72
C LEU A 191 -15.51 11.60 -1.75
N HIS A 192 -14.63 11.29 -0.81
CA HIS A 192 -14.05 12.26 0.12
C HIS A 192 -12.78 12.84 -0.51
N ASN A 193 -12.86 14.07 -0.96
CA ASN A 193 -11.71 14.79 -1.52
C ASN A 193 -10.93 15.47 -0.39
N ILE A 194 -9.71 15.00 -0.13
CA ILE A 194 -8.86 15.49 0.97
C ILE A 194 -7.85 16.50 0.43
N HIS A 195 -7.84 17.71 0.96
CA HIS A 195 -7.06 18.81 0.44
C HIS A 195 -6.63 19.83 1.53
N LYS A 196 -5.84 20.85 1.16
CA LYS A 196 -5.44 21.97 2.02
C LYS A 196 -5.60 23.30 1.30
N SER A 197 -6.70 23.51 0.60
CA SER A 197 -6.94 24.67 -0.28
C SER A 197 -7.04 26.02 0.44
N ASN A 198 -7.23 26.00 1.77
CA ASN A 198 -7.18 27.23 2.57
C ASN A 198 -5.75 27.81 2.71
N VAL A 199 -4.71 27.06 2.30
CA VAL A 199 -3.29 27.48 2.38
C VAL A 199 -2.56 27.22 1.05
N LEU A 200 -2.78 26.06 0.40
CA LEU A 200 -2.00 25.62 -0.75
C LEU A 200 -2.71 25.90 -2.08
N LYS A 201 -2.04 26.61 -2.99
CA LYS A 201 -2.56 26.84 -4.35
C LYS A 201 -2.67 25.55 -5.17
N SER A 202 -1.78 24.58 -4.95
CA SER A 202 -1.87 23.24 -5.55
C SER A 202 -3.18 22.53 -5.18
N SER A 203 -3.63 22.69 -3.93
CA SER A 203 -4.93 22.16 -3.48
C SER A 203 -6.12 22.92 -4.03
N VAL A 204 -5.96 24.20 -4.39
CA VAL A 204 -7.02 24.96 -5.10
C VAL A 204 -7.22 24.37 -6.49
N LEU A 205 -6.15 24.23 -7.28
CA LEU A 205 -6.20 23.59 -8.60
C LEU A 205 -6.74 22.15 -8.49
N TRP A 206 -6.30 21.39 -7.45
CA TRP A 206 -6.81 20.06 -7.20
C TRP A 206 -8.33 20.03 -7.04
N ASN A 207 -8.90 20.92 -6.25
CA ASN A 207 -10.35 21.01 -6.04
C ASN A 207 -11.11 21.40 -7.32
N GLU A 208 -10.58 22.35 -8.10
CA GLU A 208 -11.14 22.75 -9.39
C GLU A 208 -11.24 21.56 -10.33
N ILE A 209 -10.17 20.79 -10.50
CA ILE A 209 -10.12 19.61 -11.38
C ILE A 209 -11.02 18.47 -10.84
N ILE A 210 -11.08 18.25 -9.53
CA ILE A 210 -12.03 17.28 -8.95
C ILE A 210 -13.47 17.68 -9.29
N GLY A 211 -13.81 18.97 -9.23
CA GLY A 211 -15.13 19.47 -9.62
C GLY A 211 -15.42 19.30 -11.10
N GLU A 212 -14.46 19.61 -11.98
CA GLU A 212 -14.59 19.41 -13.43
C GLU A 212 -14.85 17.95 -13.78
N ILE A 213 -14.04 17.01 -13.25
CA ILE A 213 -14.23 15.58 -13.48
C ILE A 213 -15.52 15.07 -12.85
N GLY A 214 -15.90 15.61 -11.68
CA GLY A 214 -17.14 15.25 -10.99
C GLY A 214 -18.40 15.49 -11.83
N ALA A 215 -18.38 16.44 -12.76
CA ALA A 215 -19.48 16.66 -13.69
C ALA A 215 -19.82 15.44 -14.57
N ASP A 216 -18.84 14.57 -14.86
CA ASP A 216 -19.00 13.32 -15.58
C ASP A 216 -19.57 12.17 -14.69
N TYR A 217 -19.70 12.44 -13.37
CA TYR A 217 -20.07 11.45 -12.35
C TYR A 217 -21.23 11.96 -11.45
N PRO A 218 -22.40 12.34 -12.03
CA PRO A 218 -23.50 12.95 -11.28
C PRO A 218 -24.13 12.03 -10.23
N ASP A 219 -23.79 10.74 -10.26
CA ASP A 219 -24.23 9.72 -9.31
C ASP A 219 -23.29 9.55 -8.12
N VAL A 220 -22.17 10.28 -8.05
CA VAL A 220 -21.19 10.23 -6.95
C VAL A 220 -21.25 11.53 -6.16
N GLU A 221 -21.51 11.42 -4.86
CA GLU A 221 -21.45 12.55 -3.93
C GLU A 221 -19.97 12.89 -3.63
N VAL A 222 -19.59 14.16 -3.75
CA VAL A 222 -18.25 14.64 -3.42
C VAL A 222 -18.28 15.45 -2.13
N ILE A 223 -17.51 15.01 -1.15
CA ILE A 223 -17.36 15.68 0.15
C ILE A 223 -15.93 16.23 0.26
N HIS A 224 -15.79 17.55 0.32
CA HIS A 224 -14.50 18.19 0.49
C HIS A 224 -14.12 18.30 1.96
N ILE A 225 -12.92 17.81 2.32
CA ILE A 225 -12.43 17.79 3.70
C ILE A 225 -10.99 18.31 3.74
N LEU A 226 -10.72 19.26 4.64
CA LEU A 226 -9.33 19.67 4.92
C LEU A 226 -8.56 18.52 5.55
N VAL A 227 -7.29 18.34 5.16
CA VAL A 227 -6.48 17.22 5.58
C VAL A 227 -6.33 17.07 7.10
N ASP A 228 -6.22 18.16 7.81
CA ASP A 228 -6.19 18.19 9.29
C ASP A 228 -7.52 17.75 9.93
N ALA A 229 -8.65 18.13 9.32
CA ALA A 229 -9.96 17.63 9.73
C ALA A 229 -10.11 16.14 9.40
N ALA A 230 -9.63 15.68 8.23
CA ALA A 230 -9.63 14.27 7.86
C ALA A 230 -8.80 13.42 8.85
N ALA A 231 -7.61 13.90 9.27
CA ALA A 231 -6.81 13.25 10.29
C ALA A 231 -7.57 13.10 11.62
N THR A 232 -8.30 14.14 12.02
CA THR A 232 -9.15 14.11 13.21
C THR A 232 -10.29 13.11 13.06
N TYR A 233 -10.99 13.11 11.91
CA TYR A 233 -12.13 12.22 11.67
C TYR A 233 -11.73 10.77 11.54
N LEU A 234 -10.53 10.43 11.06
CA LEU A 234 -10.01 9.07 11.09
C LEU A 234 -10.00 8.49 12.51
N CYS A 235 -9.73 9.32 13.53
CA CYS A 235 -9.75 8.89 14.93
C CYS A 235 -11.14 8.93 15.58
N LEU A 236 -12.01 9.87 15.17
CA LEU A 236 -13.29 10.12 15.85
C LEU A 236 -14.50 9.50 15.16
N ASN A 237 -14.45 9.31 13.84
CA ASN A 237 -15.54 8.75 13.05
C ASN A 237 -15.02 8.15 11.72
N PRO A 238 -14.16 7.13 11.75
CA PRO A 238 -13.60 6.53 10.52
C PRO A 238 -14.65 5.87 9.64
N THR A 239 -15.79 5.48 10.19
CA THR A 239 -16.86 4.77 9.50
C THR A 239 -17.63 5.65 8.50
N GLN A 240 -17.44 6.98 8.55
CA GLN A 240 -18.05 7.91 7.59
C GLN A 240 -17.41 7.82 6.20
N PHE A 241 -16.14 7.37 6.12
CA PHE A 241 -15.40 7.34 4.86
C PHE A 241 -15.83 6.18 3.96
N ASP A 242 -15.75 6.41 2.64
CA ASP A 242 -15.92 5.37 1.61
C ASP A 242 -14.70 5.37 0.69
N VAL A 243 -14.57 6.32 -0.23
CA VAL A 243 -13.36 6.52 -1.04
C VAL A 243 -12.75 7.85 -0.67
N MET A 244 -11.48 7.86 -0.29
CA MET A 244 -10.72 9.07 -0.01
C MET A 244 -9.70 9.29 -1.12
N VAL A 245 -9.72 10.45 -1.79
CA VAL A 245 -8.70 10.83 -2.78
C VAL A 245 -7.86 11.98 -2.26
N MET A 246 -6.55 11.89 -2.46
CA MET A 246 -5.61 12.91 -1.97
C MET A 246 -4.27 12.89 -2.70
N GLU A 247 -3.54 13.98 -2.53
CA GLU A 247 -2.19 14.11 -3.04
C GLU A 247 -1.20 13.18 -2.31
N ASN A 248 0.02 13.10 -2.83
CA ASN A 248 1.03 12.12 -2.46
C ASN A 248 1.38 12.12 -0.96
N MET A 249 1.79 13.26 -0.40
CA MET A 249 2.24 13.33 0.99
C MET A 249 1.07 13.15 1.98
N PHE A 250 -0.11 13.71 1.68
CA PHE A 250 -1.28 13.50 2.53
C PHE A 250 -1.70 12.03 2.54
N GLY A 251 -1.66 11.38 1.36
CA GLY A 251 -1.97 9.97 1.23
C GLY A 251 -1.00 9.06 1.98
N ASP A 252 0.28 9.43 2.04
CA ASP A 252 1.28 8.73 2.81
C ASP A 252 0.95 8.75 4.31
N ILE A 253 0.81 9.96 4.85
CA ILE A 253 0.59 10.15 6.29
C ILE A 253 -0.74 9.57 6.76
N LEU A 254 -1.84 9.87 6.04
CA LEU A 254 -3.17 9.44 6.46
C LEU A 254 -3.39 7.93 6.32
N SER A 255 -2.72 7.27 5.37
CA SER A 255 -2.83 5.81 5.27
C SER A 255 -2.09 5.09 6.39
N ASP A 256 -0.96 5.59 6.85
CA ASP A 256 -0.26 5.01 7.99
C ASP A 256 -1.05 5.26 9.30
N GLN A 257 -1.67 6.44 9.44
CA GLN A 257 -2.63 6.69 10.51
C GLN A 257 -3.81 5.71 10.43
N ALA A 258 -4.32 5.42 9.23
CA ALA A 258 -5.38 4.44 9.05
C ALA A 258 -4.95 3.02 9.47
N GLY A 259 -3.70 2.61 9.17
CA GLY A 259 -3.12 1.37 9.69
C GLY A 259 -3.08 1.34 11.22
N GLY A 260 -2.72 2.45 11.84
CA GLY A 260 -2.75 2.60 13.30
C GLY A 260 -4.14 2.40 13.90
N ILE A 261 -5.19 2.90 13.26
CA ILE A 261 -6.57 2.70 13.73
C ILE A 261 -7.11 1.27 13.47
N LEU A 262 -6.53 0.51 12.56
CA LEU A 262 -6.80 -0.93 12.41
C LEU A 262 -6.18 -1.78 13.51
N GLY A 263 -5.15 -1.26 14.19
CA GLY A 263 -4.39 -1.95 15.24
C GLY A 263 -3.02 -2.44 14.79
N SER A 264 -2.77 -2.57 13.50
CA SER A 264 -1.45 -2.90 12.93
C SER A 264 -1.31 -2.41 11.50
N LEU A 265 -0.13 -1.88 11.15
CA LEU A 265 0.26 -1.63 9.76
C LEU A 265 0.35 -2.93 8.94
N GLY A 266 0.58 -4.07 9.61
CA GLY A 266 0.56 -5.40 9.00
C GLY A 266 -0.77 -5.79 8.35
N LEU A 267 -1.86 -5.06 8.63
CA LEU A 267 -3.18 -5.26 8.01
C LEU A 267 -3.39 -4.43 6.73
N MET A 268 -2.38 -3.70 6.25
CA MET A 268 -2.52 -2.72 5.16
C MET A 268 -1.86 -3.21 3.86
N PRO A 269 -2.56 -3.93 2.98
CA PRO A 269 -2.09 -4.21 1.62
C PRO A 269 -2.16 -2.97 0.74
N SER A 270 -1.47 -3.01 -0.40
CA SER A 270 -1.42 -1.89 -1.33
C SER A 270 -1.22 -2.34 -2.77
N ALA A 271 -1.86 -1.64 -3.70
CA ALA A 271 -1.64 -1.76 -5.13
C ALA A 271 -1.26 -0.40 -5.72
N CYS A 272 -0.22 -0.38 -6.54
CA CYS A 272 0.29 0.81 -7.22
C CYS A 272 0.14 0.61 -8.73
N ILE A 273 -0.82 1.33 -9.32
CA ILE A 273 -1.29 1.10 -10.68
C ILE A 273 -0.78 2.20 -11.61
N GLY A 274 -0.15 1.79 -12.69
CA GLY A 274 0.25 2.64 -13.81
C GLY A 274 -0.49 2.28 -15.10
N PRO A 275 -0.27 3.02 -16.20
CA PRO A 275 -0.99 2.79 -17.46
C PRO A 275 -0.68 1.43 -18.11
N LYS A 276 0.48 0.86 -17.83
CA LYS A 276 0.95 -0.38 -18.47
C LYS A 276 1.47 -1.42 -17.47
N LYS A 277 1.77 -1.02 -16.24
CA LYS A 277 2.39 -1.87 -15.25
C LYS A 277 1.83 -1.55 -13.87
N ALA A 278 1.64 -2.58 -13.07
CA ALA A 278 1.28 -2.46 -11.68
C ALA A 278 2.32 -3.15 -10.78
N TYR A 279 2.49 -2.65 -9.57
CA TYR A 279 3.18 -3.39 -8.52
C TYR A 279 2.33 -3.41 -7.24
N TYR A 280 2.51 -4.46 -6.47
CA TYR A 280 1.75 -4.77 -5.26
C TYR A 280 2.72 -4.93 -4.11
N GLU A 281 2.43 -4.28 -3.00
CA GLU A 281 3.33 -4.25 -1.84
C GLU A 281 2.53 -4.10 -0.54
N PRO A 282 3.03 -4.56 0.62
CA PRO A 282 2.50 -4.11 1.90
C PRO A 282 2.76 -2.61 2.08
N SER A 283 1.85 -1.91 2.79
CA SER A 283 2.03 -0.47 3.05
C SER A 283 3.07 -0.18 4.12
N HIS A 284 3.37 -1.16 4.98
CA HIS A 284 4.34 -1.02 6.08
C HIS A 284 5.80 -1.05 5.59
N GLY A 285 6.71 -0.56 6.44
CA GLY A 285 8.16 -0.63 6.22
C GLY A 285 8.74 -2.04 6.48
N SER A 286 10.06 -2.12 6.40
CA SER A 286 10.83 -3.37 6.49
C SER A 286 10.98 -3.96 7.90
N ALA A 287 10.64 -3.23 8.96
CA ALA A 287 10.72 -3.63 10.36
C ALA A 287 12.01 -4.42 10.70
N PRO A 288 13.20 -3.84 10.51
CA PRO A 288 14.48 -4.54 10.60
C PRO A 288 14.77 -5.12 11.99
N ASP A 289 14.13 -4.59 13.03
CA ASP A 289 14.24 -5.01 14.42
C ASP A 289 13.60 -6.36 14.72
N ILE A 290 12.64 -6.81 13.91
CA ILE A 290 11.98 -8.11 14.04
C ILE A 290 12.31 -9.06 12.87
N ALA A 291 13.14 -8.65 11.93
CA ALA A 291 13.50 -9.44 10.76
C ALA A 291 14.13 -10.78 11.14
N GLY A 292 13.69 -11.86 10.50
CA GLY A 292 14.18 -13.23 10.72
C GLY A 292 13.69 -13.87 12.03
N GLN A 293 12.80 -13.21 12.79
CA GLN A 293 12.23 -13.78 14.01
C GLN A 293 10.98 -14.62 13.77
N GLY A 294 10.43 -14.60 12.55
CA GLY A 294 9.23 -15.37 12.19
C GLY A 294 7.97 -14.90 12.92
N ILE A 295 7.89 -13.61 13.31
CA ILE A 295 6.76 -13.03 14.03
C ILE A 295 6.02 -11.94 13.24
N ALA A 296 6.53 -11.57 12.06
CA ALA A 296 5.91 -10.57 11.21
C ALA A 296 4.53 -11.04 10.70
N ASN A 297 3.58 -10.12 10.61
CA ASN A 297 2.25 -10.39 10.07
C ASN A 297 2.28 -10.41 8.53
N PRO A 298 2.02 -11.55 7.85
CA PRO A 298 2.06 -11.62 6.40
C PRO A 298 0.73 -11.18 5.74
N TYR A 299 -0.27 -10.78 6.52
CA TYR A 299 -1.60 -10.43 6.01
C TYR A 299 -1.55 -9.40 4.89
N SER A 300 -0.79 -8.30 5.07
CA SER A 300 -0.69 -7.25 4.04
C SER A 300 -0.05 -7.74 2.74
N MET A 301 0.94 -8.63 2.82
CA MET A 301 1.59 -9.20 1.64
C MET A 301 0.66 -10.18 0.90
N ILE A 302 -0.03 -11.04 1.63
CA ILE A 302 -1.06 -11.96 1.07
C ILE A 302 -2.22 -11.15 0.49
N GLY A 303 -2.66 -10.07 1.17
CA GLY A 303 -3.68 -9.17 0.66
C GLY A 303 -3.24 -8.44 -0.63
N SER A 304 -1.94 -8.11 -0.75
CA SER A 304 -1.37 -7.56 -1.98
C SER A 304 -1.42 -8.58 -3.13
N VAL A 305 -1.27 -9.88 -2.85
CA VAL A 305 -1.53 -10.95 -3.84
C VAL A 305 -3.00 -10.96 -4.26
N ALA A 306 -3.94 -10.87 -3.33
CA ALA A 306 -5.35 -10.81 -3.67
C ALA A 306 -5.67 -9.62 -4.59
N MET A 307 -5.11 -8.43 -4.29
CA MET A 307 -5.24 -7.26 -5.16
C MET A 307 -4.62 -7.48 -6.55
N MET A 308 -3.48 -8.18 -6.63
CA MET A 308 -2.84 -8.52 -7.91
C MET A 308 -3.69 -9.48 -8.74
N LEU A 309 -4.27 -10.49 -8.12
CA LEU A 309 -5.19 -11.44 -8.78
C LEU A 309 -6.39 -10.70 -9.39
N GLU A 310 -7.00 -9.80 -8.63
CA GLU A 310 -8.15 -9.00 -9.08
C GLU A 310 -7.75 -8.00 -10.18
N MET A 311 -6.77 -7.13 -9.89
CA MET A 311 -6.53 -5.93 -10.70
C MET A 311 -5.63 -6.17 -11.92
N SER A 312 -4.68 -7.12 -11.87
CA SER A 312 -3.80 -7.45 -13.00
C SER A 312 -4.25 -8.66 -13.79
N PHE A 313 -4.86 -9.64 -13.14
CA PHE A 313 -5.19 -10.92 -13.79
C PHE A 313 -6.69 -11.17 -13.98
N GLY A 314 -7.56 -10.28 -13.47
CA GLY A 314 -9.01 -10.40 -13.60
C GLY A 314 -9.61 -11.62 -12.87
N MET A 315 -8.89 -12.12 -11.84
CA MET A 315 -9.28 -13.30 -11.06
C MET A 315 -10.06 -12.89 -9.79
N GLU A 316 -11.17 -12.16 -9.96
CA GLU A 316 -11.94 -11.56 -8.88
C GLU A 316 -12.44 -12.59 -7.86
N GLU A 317 -12.91 -13.76 -8.33
CA GLU A 317 -13.43 -14.80 -7.43
C GLU A 317 -12.33 -15.42 -6.57
N GLU A 318 -11.14 -15.65 -7.14
CA GLU A 318 -10.01 -16.15 -6.37
C GLU A 318 -9.48 -15.11 -5.38
N ALA A 319 -9.47 -13.83 -5.76
CA ALA A 319 -9.14 -12.74 -4.85
C ALA A 319 -10.09 -12.71 -3.64
N LYS A 320 -11.41 -12.84 -3.86
CA LYS A 320 -12.42 -12.93 -2.79
C LYS A 320 -12.16 -14.11 -1.84
N LYS A 321 -11.82 -15.29 -2.39
CA LYS A 321 -11.50 -16.46 -1.57
C LYS A 321 -10.26 -16.23 -0.71
N VAL A 322 -9.22 -15.57 -1.26
CA VAL A 322 -8.02 -15.21 -0.46
C VAL A 322 -8.41 -14.30 0.69
N TRP A 323 -9.21 -13.24 0.45
CA TRP A 323 -9.71 -12.36 1.51
C TRP A 323 -10.52 -13.11 2.57
N GLN A 324 -11.40 -14.02 2.16
CA GLN A 324 -12.20 -14.86 3.08
C GLN A 324 -11.32 -15.78 3.91
N ALA A 325 -10.33 -16.42 3.30
CA ALA A 325 -9.38 -17.28 4.01
C ALA A 325 -8.58 -16.51 5.08
N MET A 326 -8.06 -15.33 4.73
CA MET A 326 -7.33 -14.47 5.66
C MET A 326 -8.20 -14.05 6.86
N GLN A 327 -9.45 -13.64 6.62
CA GLN A 327 -10.40 -13.30 7.69
C GLN A 327 -10.79 -14.53 8.53
N GLY A 328 -10.85 -15.70 7.92
CA GLY A 328 -11.13 -16.97 8.57
C GLY A 328 -10.11 -17.32 9.65
N VAL A 329 -8.83 -17.00 9.46
CA VAL A 329 -7.78 -17.22 10.47
C VAL A 329 -8.07 -16.42 11.74
N PHE A 330 -8.38 -15.14 11.61
CA PHE A 330 -8.73 -14.28 12.76
C PHE A 330 -10.03 -14.74 13.44
N THR A 331 -11.02 -15.16 12.66
CA THR A 331 -12.31 -15.64 13.22
C THR A 331 -12.14 -16.91 14.05
N GLN A 332 -11.11 -17.72 13.77
CA GLN A 332 -10.75 -18.90 14.57
C GLN A 332 -9.93 -18.55 15.83
N GLY A 333 -9.68 -17.27 16.08
CA GLY A 333 -8.96 -16.79 17.25
C GLY A 333 -7.45 -16.87 17.14
N PHE A 334 -6.88 -16.94 15.93
CA PHE A 334 -5.46 -16.89 15.70
C PHE A 334 -5.01 -15.50 15.26
N SER A 335 -3.84 -15.06 15.69
CA SER A 335 -3.22 -13.81 15.21
C SER A 335 -1.70 -13.84 15.38
N THR A 336 -1.02 -12.95 14.68
CA THR A 336 0.39 -12.65 14.90
C THR A 336 0.58 -11.70 16.10
N PRO A 337 1.79 -11.61 16.68
CA PRO A 337 2.03 -10.84 17.90
C PRO A 337 1.72 -9.34 17.82
N ASP A 338 1.78 -8.74 16.63
CA ASP A 338 1.49 -7.31 16.41
C ASP A 338 0.04 -6.91 16.74
N LEU A 339 -0.89 -7.88 16.70
CA LEU A 339 -2.31 -7.70 17.04
C LEU A 339 -2.65 -8.16 18.47
N SER A 340 -1.65 -8.58 19.24
CA SER A 340 -1.87 -9.00 20.63
C SER A 340 -2.26 -7.80 21.48
N GLN A 341 -3.29 -8.00 22.30
CA GLN A 341 -3.72 -7.04 23.32
C GLN A 341 -3.67 -7.69 24.70
N PRO A 342 -3.42 -6.91 25.76
CA PRO A 342 -3.63 -7.40 27.14
C PRO A 342 -5.04 -7.98 27.25
N ASP A 343 -5.17 -9.13 27.87
CA ASP A 343 -6.44 -9.83 28.11
C ASP A 343 -7.14 -10.40 26.85
N SER A 344 -6.43 -10.55 25.73
CA SER A 344 -6.98 -11.21 24.54
C SER A 344 -6.83 -12.74 24.65
N ASP A 345 -7.90 -13.49 24.31
CA ASP A 345 -7.89 -14.96 24.22
C ASP A 345 -7.25 -15.47 22.90
N LEU A 346 -6.59 -14.60 22.13
CA LEU A 346 -6.00 -14.94 20.84
C LEU A 346 -4.80 -15.88 21.00
N LYS A 347 -4.77 -16.90 20.14
CA LYS A 347 -3.62 -17.78 20.02
C LYS A 347 -2.60 -17.15 19.08
N LEU A 348 -1.46 -16.75 19.63
CA LEU A 348 -0.37 -16.17 18.87
C LEU A 348 0.34 -17.23 18.03
N ILE A 349 0.53 -16.92 16.76
CA ILE A 349 1.20 -17.78 15.77
C ILE A 349 2.31 -17.02 15.06
N SER A 350 3.23 -17.78 14.46
CA SER A 350 4.32 -17.26 13.66
C SER A 350 3.84 -16.74 12.29
N THR A 351 4.73 -16.06 11.57
CA THR A 351 4.55 -15.67 10.17
C THR A 351 4.16 -16.86 9.31
N GLU A 352 4.93 -17.95 9.39
CA GLU A 352 4.67 -19.22 8.69
C GLU A 352 3.31 -19.83 9.11
N GLY A 353 3.05 -19.89 10.42
CA GLY A 353 1.80 -20.42 10.95
C GLY A 353 0.57 -19.69 10.44
N PHE A 354 0.66 -18.36 10.25
CA PHE A 354 -0.42 -17.57 9.65
C PHE A 354 -0.64 -17.95 8.18
N GLY A 355 0.43 -18.02 7.38
CA GLY A 355 0.34 -18.40 5.96
C GLY A 355 -0.18 -19.82 5.76
N ASP A 356 0.23 -20.76 6.61
CA ASP A 356 -0.26 -22.15 6.58
C ASP A 356 -1.75 -22.24 6.90
N LEU A 357 -2.23 -21.47 7.88
CA LEU A 357 -3.67 -21.42 8.20
C LEU A 357 -4.46 -20.76 7.05
N VAL A 358 -3.97 -19.67 6.46
CA VAL A 358 -4.63 -19.08 5.27
C VAL A 358 -4.69 -20.09 4.13
N SER A 359 -3.60 -20.82 3.87
CA SER A 359 -3.56 -21.88 2.86
C SER A 359 -4.56 -22.99 3.14
N SER A 360 -4.69 -23.38 4.42
CA SER A 360 -5.68 -24.39 4.86
C SER A 360 -7.12 -23.91 4.68
N GLU A 361 -7.43 -22.66 5.04
CA GLU A 361 -8.75 -22.07 4.82
C GLU A 361 -9.07 -21.93 3.32
N LEU A 362 -8.10 -21.47 2.53
CA LEU A 362 -8.27 -21.33 1.10
C LEU A 362 -8.59 -22.67 0.40
N LYS A 363 -8.02 -23.79 0.87
CA LYS A 363 -8.34 -25.13 0.35
C LYS A 363 -9.78 -25.58 0.61
N LYS A 364 -10.48 -24.98 1.56
CA LYS A 364 -11.87 -25.31 1.90
C LYS A 364 -12.89 -24.51 1.05
N LEU A 365 -12.47 -23.38 0.46
CA LEU A 365 -13.27 -22.48 -0.37
C LEU A 365 -13.19 -22.85 -1.86
#